data_b4ee011c1acedbfa256222a17524ca74
#
_entry.id   b4ee011c1acedbfa256222a17524ca74
#
_cell.length_a   1.000
_cell.length_b   1.000
_cell.length_c   1.000
_cell.angle_alpha   90.00
_cell.angle_beta   90.00
_cell.angle_gamma   90.00
#
_symmetry.space_group_name_H-M   'P 1'
#
loop_
_entity.id
_entity.type
_entity.pdbx_description
1 polymer ?
#
loop_
_entity_poly.entity_id
_entity_poly.type
_entity_poly.pdbx_seq_one_letter_code
_entity_poly.pdbx_strand_id
1 'polypeptide(L)'
;MKEHVYFVNAHPDDLIACMGLCMRLSTEERFEVHVVDVTRGERGLSSKGVSMTECAAIRTKEEEAVCGAMGLKSQWLNEIDGEACASKQACQALADMFIAKPPRAIFTQWPVDRHLDHMVCSTIALNALRFSAGVTAGQMKTVATEVYFYAYASNSIGFVPTHYFPMDEEAMDKKFALISKYECQNGVGMARQDRIES
;
A
#
# COMPACT_ATOMS: atom_id res chain seq x y z
N MET A 1 -17.82 -9.11 14.22
CA MET A 1 -17.14 -7.88 13.74
C MET A 1 -16.05 -8.31 12.77
N LYS A 2 -15.86 -7.59 11.68
CA LYS A 2 -14.76 -7.85 10.75
C LYS A 2 -13.43 -7.42 11.38
N GLU A 3 -12.37 -8.14 11.04
CA GLU A 3 -10.99 -7.76 11.38
C GLU A 3 -10.46 -6.80 10.29
N HIS A 4 -9.79 -5.72 10.70
CA HIS A 4 -9.30 -4.71 9.77
C HIS A 4 -7.86 -5.00 9.37
N VAL A 5 -7.59 -4.99 8.07
CA VAL A 5 -6.26 -5.19 7.50
C VAL A 5 -5.91 -3.99 6.63
N TYR A 6 -4.72 -3.44 6.84
CA TYR A 6 -4.26 -2.25 6.12
C TYR A 6 -3.07 -2.58 5.23
N PHE A 7 -3.16 -2.13 3.98
CA PHE A 7 -2.03 -2.04 3.06
C PHE A 7 -1.67 -0.57 2.94
N VAL A 8 -0.50 -0.21 3.47
CA VAL A 8 0.00 1.16 3.49
C VAL A 8 1.16 1.26 2.52
N ASN A 9 0.96 1.96 1.42
CA ASN A 9 1.87 2.06 0.28
C ASN A 9 2.40 3.49 0.15
N ALA A 10 3.57 3.69 -0.43
CA ALA A 10 4.09 5.02 -0.71
C ALA A 10 3.36 5.68 -1.89
N HIS A 11 3.14 4.91 -2.97
CA HIS A 11 2.56 5.39 -4.22
C HIS A 11 1.47 4.46 -4.74
N PRO A 12 0.55 4.95 -5.60
CA PRO A 12 -0.25 4.08 -6.46
C PRO A 12 0.65 3.14 -7.25
N ASP A 13 0.30 1.86 -7.35
CA ASP A 13 1.05 0.75 -7.93
C ASP A 13 1.97 -0.03 -6.96
N ASP A 14 2.40 0.52 -5.85
CA ASP A 14 3.24 -0.22 -4.88
C ASP A 14 2.55 -1.47 -4.30
N LEU A 15 1.22 -1.47 -4.26
CA LEU A 15 0.44 -2.62 -3.85
C LEU A 15 0.75 -3.89 -4.67
N ILE A 16 1.32 -3.75 -5.88
CA ILE A 16 1.69 -4.87 -6.76
C ILE A 16 2.53 -5.90 -6.02
N ALA A 17 3.45 -5.46 -5.15
CA ALA A 17 4.33 -6.37 -4.40
C ALA A 17 3.57 -7.38 -3.51
N CYS A 18 2.40 -7.00 -3.00
CA CYS A 18 1.56 -7.86 -2.15
C CYS A 18 0.11 -7.96 -2.64
N MET A 19 -0.15 -7.61 -3.92
CA MET A 19 -1.48 -7.57 -4.50
C MET A 19 -2.22 -8.91 -4.41
N GLY A 20 -1.53 -10.04 -4.62
CA GLY A 20 -2.14 -11.36 -4.50
C GLY A 20 -2.75 -11.62 -3.13
N LEU A 21 -2.05 -11.24 -2.07
CA LEU A 21 -2.56 -11.32 -0.71
C LEU A 21 -3.73 -10.36 -0.48
N CYS A 22 -3.62 -9.12 -0.97
CA CYS A 22 -4.70 -8.13 -0.89
C CYS A 22 -5.98 -8.64 -1.55
N MET A 23 -5.88 -9.18 -2.78
CA MET A 23 -6.98 -9.81 -3.52
C MET A 23 -7.62 -10.92 -2.69
N ARG A 24 -6.83 -11.82 -2.11
CA ARG A 24 -7.33 -12.93 -1.30
C ARG A 24 -8.09 -12.44 -0.07
N LEU A 25 -7.50 -11.54 0.70
CA LEU A 25 -8.12 -11.01 1.91
C LEU A 25 -9.39 -10.21 1.61
N SER A 26 -9.47 -9.52 0.47
CA SER A 26 -10.66 -8.77 0.06
C SER A 26 -11.88 -9.64 -0.22
N THR A 27 -11.69 -10.92 -0.54
CA THR A 27 -12.79 -11.88 -0.78
C THR A 27 -13.25 -12.60 0.49
N GLU A 28 -12.54 -12.48 1.59
CA GLU A 28 -12.88 -13.15 2.84
C GLU A 28 -13.80 -12.28 3.71
N GLU A 29 -15.00 -12.76 4.01
CA GLU A 29 -16.00 -12.04 4.82
C GLU A 29 -15.50 -11.61 6.20
N ARG A 30 -14.49 -12.33 6.72
CA ARG A 30 -13.85 -12.06 8.01
C ARG A 30 -13.13 -10.73 8.02
N PHE A 31 -12.59 -10.27 6.88
CA PHE A 31 -11.74 -9.10 6.81
C PHE A 31 -12.45 -7.89 6.20
N GLU A 32 -12.05 -6.71 6.64
CA GLU A 32 -12.26 -5.45 5.97
C GLU A 32 -10.88 -4.89 5.60
N VAL A 33 -10.60 -4.86 4.30
CA VAL A 33 -9.30 -4.45 3.76
C VAL A 33 -9.31 -2.97 3.44
N HIS A 34 -8.25 -2.28 3.85
CA HIS A 34 -8.02 -0.86 3.63
C HIS A 34 -6.72 -0.67 2.83
N VAL A 35 -6.80 0.06 1.72
CA VAL A 35 -5.65 0.47 0.93
C VAL A 35 -5.42 1.96 1.19
N VAL A 36 -4.22 2.31 1.64
CA VAL A 36 -3.85 3.68 1.99
C VAL A 36 -2.54 4.02 1.30
N ASP A 37 -2.56 5.03 0.43
CA ASP A 37 -1.36 5.53 -0.23
C ASP A 37 -0.89 6.82 0.42
N VAL A 38 0.42 6.93 0.66
CA VAL A 38 1.03 8.09 1.30
C VAL A 38 1.00 9.29 0.36
N THR A 39 1.33 9.09 -0.92
CA THR A 39 1.32 10.11 -1.97
C THR A 39 0.37 9.72 -3.11
N ARG A 40 0.16 10.63 -4.05
CA ARG A 40 -0.57 10.32 -5.30
C ARG A 40 0.37 9.98 -6.46
N GLY A 41 1.66 9.86 -6.19
CA GLY A 41 2.66 9.58 -7.21
C GLY A 41 2.81 10.70 -8.23
N GLU A 42 2.76 11.95 -7.79
CA GLU A 42 2.66 13.17 -8.61
C GLU A 42 3.83 13.33 -9.58
N ARG A 43 4.97 12.72 -9.29
CA ARG A 43 6.19 12.83 -10.10
C ARG A 43 6.42 11.66 -11.06
N GLY A 44 5.58 10.64 -11.02
CA GLY A 44 5.73 9.42 -11.81
C GLY A 44 5.75 9.61 -13.32
N LEU A 45 5.27 10.76 -13.83
CA LEU A 45 5.28 11.11 -15.25
C LEU A 45 6.13 12.36 -15.57
N SER A 46 6.97 12.82 -14.66
CA SER A 46 7.79 14.03 -14.85
C SER A 46 8.70 13.94 -16.07
N SER A 47 9.27 12.77 -16.36
CA SER A 47 10.10 12.52 -17.54
C SER A 47 9.34 12.64 -18.87
N LYS A 48 8.00 12.57 -18.83
CA LYS A 48 7.11 12.74 -19.98
C LYS A 48 6.56 14.17 -20.10
N GLY A 49 7.00 15.10 -19.24
CA GLY A 49 6.57 16.49 -19.23
C GLY A 49 5.15 16.72 -18.69
N VAL A 50 4.57 15.73 -18.01
CA VAL A 50 3.25 15.85 -17.40
C VAL A 50 3.37 16.63 -16.09
N SER A 51 2.45 17.56 -15.83
CA SER A 51 2.43 18.31 -14.58
C SER A 51 2.09 17.43 -13.39
N MET A 52 2.56 17.80 -12.19
CA MET A 52 2.27 17.05 -10.95
C MET A 52 0.77 16.89 -10.71
N THR A 53 -0.02 17.92 -10.92
CA THR A 53 -1.47 17.89 -10.76
C THR A 53 -2.14 16.92 -11.73
N GLU A 54 -1.73 16.91 -12.98
CA GLU A 54 -2.26 16.00 -13.99
C GLU A 54 -1.82 14.57 -13.74
N CYS A 55 -0.56 14.37 -13.37
CA CYS A 55 -0.04 13.05 -12.97
C CYS A 55 -0.80 12.49 -11.78
N ALA A 56 -1.01 13.27 -10.72
CA ALA A 56 -1.82 12.88 -9.56
C ALA A 56 -3.24 12.45 -9.97
N ALA A 57 -3.88 13.20 -10.87
CA ALA A 57 -5.22 12.89 -11.33
C ALA A 57 -5.28 11.58 -12.13
N ILE A 58 -4.28 11.32 -12.98
CA ILE A 58 -4.17 10.08 -13.75
C ILE A 58 -3.96 8.89 -12.79
N ARG A 59 -2.94 8.97 -11.94
CA ARG A 59 -2.58 7.88 -11.03
C ARG A 59 -3.66 7.58 -10.00
N THR A 60 -4.37 8.61 -9.52
CA THR A 60 -5.54 8.42 -8.65
C THR A 60 -6.63 7.60 -9.33
N LYS A 61 -6.95 7.89 -10.60
CA LYS A 61 -7.96 7.12 -11.35
C LYS A 61 -7.55 5.67 -11.57
N GLU A 62 -6.27 5.43 -11.85
CA GLU A 62 -5.75 4.08 -12.03
C GLU A 62 -5.84 3.28 -10.71
N GLU A 63 -5.42 3.86 -9.58
CA GLU A 63 -5.52 3.24 -8.26
C GLU A 63 -6.98 2.97 -7.87
N GLU A 64 -7.88 3.94 -8.08
CA GLU A 64 -9.31 3.76 -7.84
C GLU A 64 -9.91 2.64 -8.72
N ALA A 65 -9.46 2.50 -9.96
CA ALA A 65 -9.91 1.44 -10.86
C ALA A 65 -9.38 0.05 -10.43
N VAL A 66 -8.15 -0.02 -9.92
CA VAL A 66 -7.57 -1.25 -9.37
C VAL A 66 -8.27 -1.65 -8.08
N CYS A 67 -8.37 -0.73 -7.13
CA CYS A 67 -9.06 -0.96 -5.86
C CYS A 67 -10.55 -1.32 -6.09
N GLY A 68 -11.24 -0.58 -6.95
CA GLY A 68 -12.65 -0.84 -7.30
C GLY A 68 -12.88 -2.22 -7.90
N ALA A 69 -11.95 -2.72 -8.73
CA ALA A 69 -12.03 -4.07 -9.28
C ALA A 69 -11.87 -5.18 -8.21
N MET A 70 -11.28 -4.86 -7.07
CA MET A 70 -11.20 -5.73 -5.89
C MET A 70 -12.34 -5.49 -4.87
N GLY A 71 -13.28 -4.57 -5.17
CA GLY A 71 -14.34 -4.17 -4.25
C GLY A 71 -13.85 -3.27 -3.10
N LEU A 72 -12.68 -2.66 -3.26
CA LEU A 72 -12.02 -1.80 -2.27
C LEU A 72 -12.10 -0.32 -2.65
N LYS A 73 -11.68 0.53 -1.72
CA LYS A 73 -11.48 1.97 -1.94
C LYS A 73 -10.09 2.35 -1.51
N SER A 74 -9.40 3.14 -2.35
CA SER A 74 -8.15 3.79 -1.99
C SER A 74 -8.39 4.97 -1.03
N GLN A 75 -7.44 5.20 -0.14
CA GLN A 75 -7.40 6.32 0.80
C GLN A 75 -6.03 6.99 0.70
N TRP A 76 -5.92 8.27 1.06
CA TRP A 76 -4.75 9.08 0.78
C TRP A 76 -4.31 9.85 2.00
N LEU A 77 -2.99 9.91 2.26
CA LEU A 77 -2.42 10.77 3.30
C LEU A 77 -1.99 12.13 2.75
N ASN A 78 -1.95 12.29 1.41
CA ASN A 78 -1.65 13.53 0.69
C ASN A 78 -0.26 14.13 0.99
N GLU A 79 0.72 13.32 1.31
CA GLU A 79 2.13 13.72 1.19
C GLU A 79 2.50 13.84 -0.30
N ILE A 80 3.56 14.54 -0.62
CA ILE A 80 3.99 14.79 -2.00
C ILE A 80 5.06 13.78 -2.41
N ASP A 81 4.88 13.15 -3.57
CA ASP A 81 5.83 12.20 -4.16
C ASP A 81 7.23 12.80 -4.30
N GLY A 82 8.24 12.09 -3.82
CA GLY A 82 9.64 12.50 -3.77
C GLY A 82 9.97 13.53 -2.68
N GLU A 83 8.97 14.00 -1.93
CA GLU A 83 9.13 14.92 -0.80
C GLU A 83 8.41 14.41 0.45
N ALA A 84 7.89 13.17 0.41
CA ALA A 84 7.18 12.62 1.54
C ALA A 84 8.03 12.64 2.81
N CYS A 85 7.40 12.96 3.91
CA CYS A 85 8.01 12.91 5.23
C CYS A 85 7.05 12.31 6.25
N ALA A 86 7.58 11.75 7.33
CA ALA A 86 6.74 11.25 8.43
C ALA A 86 6.20 12.42 9.26
N SER A 87 5.44 13.30 8.59
CA SER A 87 4.84 14.48 9.21
C SER A 87 3.89 14.08 10.35
N LYS A 88 3.74 14.96 11.33
CA LYS A 88 2.75 14.74 12.39
C LYS A 88 1.34 14.61 11.81
N GLN A 89 1.05 15.36 10.75
CA GLN A 89 -0.25 15.32 10.08
C GLN A 89 -0.52 13.97 9.42
N ALA A 90 0.42 13.45 8.61
CA ALA A 90 0.26 12.15 7.97
C ALA A 90 0.17 11.00 8.99
N CYS A 91 1.06 11.01 10.00
CA CYS A 91 1.03 10.01 11.07
C CYS A 91 -0.29 10.07 11.87
N GLN A 92 -0.81 11.26 12.15
CA GLN A 92 -2.08 11.42 12.88
C GLN A 92 -3.27 10.99 12.02
N ALA A 93 -3.31 11.35 10.74
CA ALA A 93 -4.38 10.95 9.84
C ALA A 93 -4.51 9.42 9.75
N LEU A 94 -3.38 8.71 9.62
CA LEU A 94 -3.38 7.25 9.63
C LEU A 94 -3.71 6.68 11.02
N ALA A 95 -3.25 7.31 12.10
CA ALA A 95 -3.58 6.90 13.47
C ALA A 95 -5.09 7.03 13.75
N ASP A 96 -5.74 8.07 13.23
CA ASP A 96 -7.18 8.27 13.37
C ASP A 96 -7.97 7.14 12.64
N MET A 97 -7.48 6.66 11.49
CA MET A 97 -8.04 5.47 10.83
C MET A 97 -7.88 4.23 11.72
N PHE A 98 -6.71 4.03 12.32
CA PHE A 98 -6.44 2.90 13.23
C PHE A 98 -7.24 2.95 14.53
N ILE A 99 -7.52 4.15 15.04
CA ILE A 99 -8.39 4.33 16.22
C ILE A 99 -9.83 3.98 15.88
N ALA A 100 -10.31 4.44 14.72
CA ALA A 100 -11.68 4.16 14.27
C ALA A 100 -11.90 2.68 13.92
N LYS A 101 -10.89 2.05 13.33
CA LYS A 101 -10.90 0.65 12.86
C LYS A 101 -9.56 -0.02 13.20
N PRO A 102 -9.42 -0.55 14.43
CA PRO A 102 -8.16 -1.07 14.92
C PRO A 102 -7.59 -2.19 14.03
N PRO A 103 -6.34 -2.06 13.57
CA PRO A 103 -5.75 -3.02 12.65
C PRO A 103 -5.46 -4.36 13.33
N ARG A 104 -5.87 -5.46 12.72
CA ARG A 104 -5.40 -6.81 13.01
C ARG A 104 -4.03 -7.05 12.39
N ALA A 105 -3.83 -6.52 11.18
CA ALA A 105 -2.56 -6.56 10.48
C ALA A 105 -2.33 -5.30 9.65
N ILE A 106 -1.07 -4.91 9.53
CA ILE A 106 -0.59 -3.84 8.66
C ILE A 106 0.47 -4.43 7.73
N PHE A 107 0.29 -4.24 6.43
CA PHE A 107 1.29 -4.55 5.41
C PHE A 107 1.83 -3.22 4.88
N THR A 108 3.15 -3.04 4.94
CA THR A 108 3.80 -1.80 4.48
C THR A 108 5.17 -2.10 3.89
N GLN A 109 5.78 -1.13 3.26
CA GLN A 109 7.06 -1.30 2.58
C GLN A 109 8.22 -1.58 3.56
N TRP A 110 9.24 -2.29 3.07
CA TRP A 110 10.46 -2.54 3.82
C TRP A 110 11.19 -1.22 4.12
N PRO A 111 11.63 -0.98 5.38
CA PRO A 111 12.15 0.32 5.81
C PRO A 111 13.56 0.65 5.30
N VAL A 112 14.23 -0.28 4.60
CA VAL A 112 15.55 -0.03 4.01
C VAL A 112 15.43 -0.20 2.49
N ASP A 113 15.24 0.92 1.81
CA ASP A 113 14.93 0.95 0.39
C ASP A 113 15.72 2.06 -0.32
N ARG A 114 15.87 1.98 -1.63
CA ARG A 114 16.49 3.02 -2.44
C ARG A 114 15.56 4.21 -2.68
N HIS A 115 14.25 3.99 -2.56
CA HIS A 115 13.25 5.04 -2.69
C HIS A 115 12.95 5.66 -1.32
N LEU A 116 13.18 6.97 -1.20
CA LEU A 116 12.99 7.68 0.07
C LEU A 116 11.55 7.52 0.60
N ASP A 117 10.55 7.67 -0.27
CA ASP A 117 9.14 7.60 0.12
C ASP A 117 8.75 6.21 0.63
N HIS A 118 9.38 5.13 0.14
CA HIS A 118 9.16 3.77 0.67
C HIS A 118 9.59 3.67 2.14
N MET A 119 10.78 4.23 2.47
CA MET A 119 11.27 4.27 3.85
C MET A 119 10.37 5.12 4.75
N VAL A 120 9.92 6.26 4.22
CA VAL A 120 9.00 7.17 4.94
C VAL A 120 7.64 6.52 5.16
N CYS A 121 7.12 5.79 4.18
CA CYS A 121 5.85 5.06 4.28
C CYS A 121 5.83 4.12 5.49
N SER A 122 6.85 3.27 5.62
CA SER A 122 6.96 2.38 6.79
C SER A 122 7.07 3.14 8.10
N THR A 123 7.79 4.27 8.12
CA THR A 123 7.92 5.12 9.29
C THR A 123 6.57 5.74 9.70
N ILE A 124 5.77 6.21 8.73
CA ILE A 124 4.41 6.72 8.97
C ILE A 124 3.54 5.62 9.56
N ALA A 125 3.55 4.41 8.98
CA ALA A 125 2.74 3.28 9.45
C ALA A 125 3.06 2.91 10.91
N LEU A 126 4.34 2.81 11.25
CA LEU A 126 4.79 2.48 12.62
C LEU A 126 4.49 3.59 13.63
N ASN A 127 4.67 4.86 13.26
CA ASN A 127 4.33 6.00 14.11
C ASN A 127 2.82 6.10 14.33
N ALA A 128 2.01 5.88 13.29
CA ALA A 128 0.56 5.87 13.39
C ALA A 128 0.07 4.78 14.34
N LEU A 129 0.64 3.58 14.24
CA LEU A 129 0.33 2.48 15.16
C LEU A 129 0.68 2.86 16.61
N ARG A 130 1.83 3.48 16.83
CA ARG A 130 2.24 3.96 18.17
C ARG A 130 1.32 5.05 18.70
N PHE A 131 0.91 5.99 17.85
CA PHE A 131 0.00 7.08 18.26
C PHE A 131 -1.39 6.53 18.61
N SER A 132 -1.92 5.62 17.80
CA SER A 132 -3.22 5.00 18.06
C SER A 132 -3.20 4.19 19.36
N ALA A 133 -2.13 3.44 19.64
CA ALA A 133 -1.97 2.70 20.89
C ALA A 133 -1.92 3.61 22.12
N GLY A 134 -1.27 4.78 22.02
CA GLY A 134 -1.23 5.77 23.09
C GLY A 134 -2.60 6.33 23.46
N VAL A 135 -3.46 6.56 22.48
CA VAL A 135 -4.83 7.07 22.67
C VAL A 135 -5.74 5.97 23.24
N THR A 136 -5.56 4.73 22.79
CA THR A 136 -6.45 3.61 23.16
C THR A 136 -6.04 2.90 24.45
N ALA A 137 -4.87 3.18 24.99
CA ALA A 137 -4.32 2.52 26.19
C ALA A 137 -5.22 2.62 27.46
N GLY A 138 -6.22 3.50 27.45
CA GLY A 138 -7.22 3.62 28.53
C GLY A 138 -8.62 3.07 28.19
N GLN A 139 -8.89 2.67 26.96
CA GLN A 139 -10.25 2.41 26.48
C GLN A 139 -10.50 1.09 25.75
N MET A 140 -9.48 0.38 25.31
CA MET A 140 -9.67 -0.83 24.49
C MET A 140 -8.79 -2.01 24.93
N LYS A 141 -9.35 -3.22 24.84
CA LYS A 141 -8.56 -4.44 24.71
C LYS A 141 -7.65 -4.25 23.48
N THR A 142 -6.36 -4.08 23.69
CA THR A 142 -5.37 -4.01 22.62
C THR A 142 -5.45 -5.29 21.80
N VAL A 143 -5.98 -5.18 20.59
CA VAL A 143 -5.80 -6.24 19.61
C VAL A 143 -4.30 -6.23 19.28
N ALA A 144 -3.63 -7.36 19.44
CA ALA A 144 -2.25 -7.48 19.02
C ALA A 144 -2.20 -7.28 17.50
N THR A 145 -1.64 -6.14 17.07
CA THR A 145 -1.48 -5.82 15.65
C THR A 145 -0.21 -6.47 15.12
N GLU A 146 -0.33 -7.24 14.07
CA GLU A 146 0.81 -7.78 13.34
C GLU A 146 1.26 -6.79 12.27
N VAL A 147 2.57 -6.59 12.14
CA VAL A 147 3.15 -5.75 11.10
C VAL A 147 4.00 -6.60 10.18
N TYR A 148 3.68 -6.59 8.91
CA TYR A 148 4.40 -7.27 7.84
C TYR A 148 5.01 -6.26 6.89
N PHE A 149 6.25 -6.52 6.50
CA PHE A 149 6.93 -5.73 5.49
C PHE A 149 6.97 -6.49 4.18
N TYR A 150 6.68 -5.80 3.10
CA TYR A 150 6.91 -6.31 1.75
C TYR A 150 8.01 -5.52 1.06
N ALA A 151 8.60 -6.09 0.03
CA ALA A 151 9.73 -5.52 -0.66
C ALA A 151 9.55 -5.56 -2.16
N TYR A 152 10.10 -4.56 -2.83
CA TYR A 152 10.36 -4.58 -4.26
C TYR A 152 11.77 -5.11 -4.50
N ALA A 153 11.91 -6.18 -5.26
CA ALA A 153 13.20 -6.86 -5.48
C ALA A 153 14.31 -5.93 -5.99
N SER A 154 13.96 -4.93 -6.79
CA SER A 154 14.93 -3.96 -7.36
C SER A 154 15.35 -2.85 -6.42
N ASN A 155 14.54 -2.52 -5.41
CA ASN A 155 14.71 -1.33 -4.58
C ASN A 155 15.08 -1.63 -3.13
N SER A 156 14.51 -2.68 -2.56
CA SER A 156 14.69 -3.00 -1.15
C SER A 156 16.06 -3.60 -0.86
N ILE A 157 16.73 -3.11 0.18
CA ILE A 157 18.10 -3.49 0.53
C ILE A 157 18.06 -4.44 1.74
N GLY A 158 18.69 -5.61 1.61
CA GLY A 158 18.84 -6.56 2.71
C GLY A 158 17.53 -7.21 3.18
N PHE A 159 16.48 -7.16 2.37
CA PHE A 159 15.23 -7.85 2.67
C PHE A 159 15.41 -9.36 2.53
N VAL A 160 15.03 -10.09 3.56
CA VAL A 160 14.97 -11.56 3.55
C VAL A 160 13.54 -11.96 3.86
N PRO A 161 12.80 -12.52 2.90
CA PRO A 161 11.41 -12.90 3.12
C PRO A 161 11.32 -14.04 4.14
N THR A 162 10.38 -13.89 5.07
CA THR A 162 10.06 -14.91 6.09
C THR A 162 8.71 -15.56 5.84
N HIS A 163 7.86 -14.93 5.03
CA HIS A 163 6.55 -15.42 4.67
C HIS A 163 6.37 -15.32 3.17
N TYR A 164 5.68 -16.32 2.60
CA TYR A 164 5.34 -16.38 1.18
C TYR A 164 3.84 -16.61 1.05
N PHE A 165 3.23 -15.91 0.13
CA PHE A 165 1.83 -16.11 -0.21
C PHE A 165 1.74 -16.84 -1.55
N PRO A 166 1.33 -18.13 -1.57
CA PRO A 166 1.21 -18.88 -2.81
C PRO A 166 0.00 -18.40 -3.61
N MET A 167 0.14 -18.35 -4.91
CA MET A 167 -0.93 -18.05 -5.86
C MET A 167 -1.01 -19.14 -6.92
N ASP A 168 -2.23 -19.56 -7.27
CA ASP A 168 -2.48 -20.39 -8.42
C ASP A 168 -2.51 -19.56 -9.73
N GLU A 169 -2.58 -20.23 -10.87
CA GLU A 169 -2.59 -19.58 -12.18
C GLU A 169 -3.78 -18.60 -12.34
N GLU A 170 -4.95 -18.95 -11.83
CA GLU A 170 -6.13 -18.09 -11.92
C GLU A 170 -5.94 -16.81 -11.13
N ALA A 171 -5.40 -16.89 -9.91
CA ALA A 171 -5.08 -15.73 -9.09
C ALA A 171 -3.97 -14.87 -9.74
N MET A 172 -2.96 -15.51 -10.35
CA MET A 172 -1.91 -14.81 -11.09
C MET A 172 -2.48 -14.06 -12.31
N ASP A 173 -3.34 -14.66 -13.09
CA ASP A 173 -3.98 -13.99 -14.24
C ASP A 173 -4.83 -12.79 -13.79
N LYS A 174 -5.56 -12.92 -12.70
CA LYS A 174 -6.32 -11.80 -12.11
C LYS A 174 -5.37 -10.68 -11.64
N LYS A 175 -4.27 -11.03 -10.97
CA LYS A 175 -3.24 -10.06 -10.56
C LYS A 175 -2.69 -9.31 -11.78
N PHE A 176 -2.32 -10.00 -12.85
CA PHE A 176 -1.79 -9.37 -14.06
C PHE A 176 -2.82 -8.46 -14.74
N ALA A 177 -4.09 -8.84 -14.75
CA ALA A 177 -5.16 -7.99 -15.27
C ALA A 177 -5.33 -6.69 -14.45
N LEU A 178 -5.12 -6.75 -13.13
CA LEU A 178 -5.13 -5.57 -12.25
C LEU A 178 -3.90 -4.68 -12.49
N ILE A 179 -2.70 -5.26 -12.50
CA ILE A 179 -1.45 -4.54 -12.76
C ILE A 179 -1.51 -3.79 -14.09
N SER A 180 -2.10 -4.40 -15.12
CA SER A 180 -2.20 -3.80 -16.45
C SER A 180 -3.04 -2.52 -16.48
N LYS A 181 -3.83 -2.21 -15.43
CA LYS A 181 -4.61 -0.98 -15.31
C LYS A 181 -3.76 0.24 -14.92
N TYR A 182 -2.53 0.03 -14.43
CA TYR A 182 -1.56 1.12 -14.20
C TYR A 182 -0.90 1.54 -15.51
N GLU A 183 -1.69 1.99 -16.47
CA GLU A 183 -1.26 2.26 -17.86
C GLU A 183 -0.13 3.30 -17.91
N CYS A 184 -0.24 4.37 -17.10
CA CYS A 184 0.74 5.44 -17.07
C CYS A 184 2.13 4.99 -16.60
N GLN A 185 2.20 3.91 -15.80
CA GLN A 185 3.41 3.28 -15.29
C GLN A 185 3.81 2.02 -16.08
N ASN A 186 3.28 1.86 -17.30
CA ASN A 186 3.54 0.67 -18.14
C ASN A 186 3.09 -0.64 -17.47
N GLY A 187 1.90 -0.65 -16.91
CA GLY A 187 1.34 -1.81 -16.19
C GLY A 187 1.40 -3.13 -16.97
N VAL A 188 1.22 -3.10 -18.29
CA VAL A 188 1.38 -4.30 -19.15
C VAL A 188 2.80 -4.82 -19.13
N GLY A 189 3.81 -3.94 -19.14
CA GLY A 189 5.22 -4.32 -19.01
C GLY A 189 5.54 -4.88 -17.63
N MET A 190 5.03 -4.24 -16.58
CA MET A 190 5.18 -4.72 -15.20
C MET A 190 4.54 -6.10 -14.99
N ALA A 191 3.34 -6.33 -15.52
CA ALA A 191 2.67 -7.62 -15.45
C ALA A 191 3.46 -8.73 -16.15
N ARG A 192 4.10 -8.43 -17.29
CA ARG A 192 4.97 -9.41 -18.00
C ARG A 192 6.21 -9.73 -17.19
N GLN A 193 6.84 -8.74 -16.57
CA GLN A 193 8.03 -8.95 -15.75
C GLN A 193 7.72 -9.76 -14.50
N ASP A 194 6.65 -9.44 -13.79
CA ASP A 194 6.21 -10.16 -12.59
C ASP A 194 5.92 -11.64 -12.89
N ARG A 195 5.38 -11.97 -14.09
CA ARG A 195 5.16 -13.35 -14.53
C ARG A 195 6.46 -14.12 -14.79
N ILE A 196 7.53 -13.44 -15.18
CA ILE A 196 8.84 -14.09 -15.45
C ILE A 196 9.57 -14.38 -14.13
N GLU A 197 9.38 -13.51 -13.11
CA GLU A 197 10.06 -13.60 -11.82
C GLU A 197 9.30 -14.48 -10.80
N SER A 198 8.05 -14.86 -11.09
CA SER A 198 7.20 -15.69 -10.24
C SER A 198 7.27 -17.17 -10.55
#